data_2e4a39c89b50463671499ecb07358a8c
#
_entry.id   2e4a39c89b50463671499ecb07358a8c
#
_cell.length_a   1.000
_cell.length_b   1.000
_cell.length_c   1.000
_cell.angle_alpha   90.00
_cell.angle_beta   90.00
_cell.angle_gamma   90.00
#
_symmetry.space_group_name_H-M   'P 1'
#
loop_
_entity.id
_entity.type
_entity.pdbx_description
1 polymer ?
#
loop_
_entity_poly.entity_id
_entity_poly.type
_entity_poly.pdbx_seq_one_letter_code
_entity_poly.pdbx_strand_id
1 'polypeptide(L)'
;AANGFLEKNPKTWKLNDGIQRKHEKRNPTLEDVSRFATFKLNSIFLGTNNKAMACFEKLNKTVLRKTSMNKSYARAYTEAEKTEIEEKIKELSKECIDLYTEGINNLKTGAEFSDLMKYDSKDVLKSVCERIENLTAIGIFKSTPPPFDNKNNIWRYDIKALSMDEKKLFVNFLLEDIFMRSKARGVQSGIKEMIVLDEAHIFFNDDPENIINVIAKEARKFGLSLVCASQSPEHFSSDFIGSVGTKVILGLDQTVWDITERKLKINKKALEYITPQKNMLIQIK
;
A
#
# COMPACT_ATOMS: atom_id res chain seq x y z
N ALA A 1 11.59 -11.91 15.71
CA ALA A 1 10.74 -13.10 15.54
C ALA A 1 10.71 -13.60 14.10
N ALA A 2 10.82 -12.70 13.09
CA ALA A 2 10.72 -13.08 11.67
C ALA A 2 11.75 -14.13 11.21
N ASN A 3 12.87 -14.28 11.90
CA ASN A 3 13.94 -15.20 11.51
C ASN A 3 14.04 -16.45 12.41
N GLY A 4 13.00 -16.77 13.18
CA GLY A 4 13.04 -17.93 14.08
C GLY A 4 13.98 -17.81 15.28
N PHE A 5 14.56 -16.63 15.50
CA PHE A 5 15.52 -16.38 16.59
C PHE A 5 14.85 -16.05 17.93
N LEU A 6 13.54 -15.90 17.96
CA LEU A 6 12.80 -15.53 19.16
C LEU A 6 11.67 -16.52 19.41
N GLU A 7 11.66 -17.10 20.60
CA GLU A 7 10.56 -17.93 21.08
C GLU A 7 9.31 -17.07 21.35
N LYS A 8 8.12 -17.67 21.30
CA LYS A 8 6.84 -16.98 21.57
C LYS A 8 6.77 -16.41 23.01
N ASN A 9 7.48 -17.02 23.95
CA ASN A 9 7.47 -16.60 25.34
C ASN A 9 8.76 -15.87 25.70
N PRO A 10 8.73 -14.55 25.92
CA PRO A 10 9.91 -13.76 26.25
C PRO A 10 10.63 -14.20 27.54
N LYS A 11 9.94 -14.89 28.45
CA LYS A 11 10.53 -15.36 29.72
C LYS A 11 11.48 -16.55 29.53
N THR A 12 11.37 -17.27 28.43
CA THR A 12 12.18 -18.45 28.12
C THR A 12 13.34 -18.17 27.17
N TRP A 13 13.50 -16.90 26.73
CA TRP A 13 14.56 -16.55 25.80
C TRP A 13 15.94 -16.72 26.41
N LYS A 14 16.74 -17.53 25.78
CA LYS A 14 18.13 -17.72 26.15
C LYS A 14 19.04 -16.85 25.28
N LEU A 15 20.03 -16.23 25.92
CA LEU A 15 21.15 -15.60 25.22
C LEU A 15 22.03 -16.71 24.64
N ASN A 16 22.25 -16.68 23.33
CA ASN A 16 23.15 -17.60 22.66
C ASN A 16 24.49 -16.91 22.44
N ASP A 17 25.58 -17.53 22.90
CA ASP A 17 26.97 -17.21 22.56
C ASP A 17 27.38 -15.73 22.64
N GLY A 18 26.99 -15.05 23.73
CA GLY A 18 27.43 -13.68 24.00
C GLY A 18 26.76 -12.59 23.12
N ILE A 19 25.81 -12.95 22.27
CA ILE A 19 25.06 -11.97 21.49
C ILE A 19 24.02 -11.30 22.39
N GLN A 20 24.24 -10.05 22.72
CA GLN A 20 23.24 -9.22 23.39
C GLN A 20 22.14 -8.86 22.40
N ARG A 21 20.93 -9.36 22.63
CA ARG A 21 19.74 -9.00 21.87
C ARG A 21 19.03 -7.83 22.56
N LYS A 22 19.12 -6.65 21.99
CA LYS A 22 18.33 -5.50 22.43
C LYS A 22 16.92 -5.59 21.90
N HIS A 23 15.94 -5.54 22.79
CA HIS A 23 14.55 -5.29 22.44
C HIS A 23 14.34 -3.78 22.32
N GLU A 24 14.37 -3.28 21.11
CA GLU A 24 13.91 -1.93 20.81
C GLU A 24 12.54 -2.01 20.13
N LYS A 25 11.53 -1.37 20.74
CA LYS A 25 10.28 -1.09 20.05
C LYS A 25 10.59 -0.03 18.99
N ARG A 26 10.84 -0.45 17.77
CA ARG A 26 10.89 0.45 16.61
C ARG A 26 9.72 0.15 15.68
N ASN A 27 9.22 1.16 15.01
CA ASN A 27 8.29 0.95 13.92
C ASN A 27 8.99 0.17 12.80
N PRO A 28 8.34 -0.84 12.20
CA PRO A 28 8.90 -1.58 11.09
C PRO A 28 9.13 -0.63 9.91
N THR A 29 10.27 -0.77 9.26
CA THR A 29 10.55 -0.09 7.99
C THR A 29 9.92 -0.87 6.84
N LEU A 30 9.76 -0.22 5.67
CA LEU A 30 9.28 -0.89 4.47
C LEU A 30 10.20 -2.06 4.08
N GLU A 31 11.50 -1.94 4.32
CA GLU A 31 12.48 -3.01 4.10
C GLU A 31 12.24 -4.20 5.05
N ASP A 32 11.91 -3.95 6.32
CA ASP A 32 11.56 -5.01 7.28
C ASP A 32 10.29 -5.76 6.82
N VAL A 33 9.30 -5.03 6.31
CA VAL A 33 8.05 -5.61 5.77
C VAL A 33 8.35 -6.44 4.51
N SER A 34 9.17 -5.92 3.60
CA SER A 34 9.60 -6.64 2.38
C SER A 34 10.31 -7.95 2.72
N ARG A 35 11.30 -7.90 3.63
CA ARG A 35 12.01 -9.10 4.08
C ARG A 35 11.06 -10.12 4.71
N PHE A 36 10.12 -9.67 5.52
CA PHE A 36 9.15 -10.55 6.15
C PHE A 36 8.21 -11.19 5.12
N ALA A 37 7.69 -10.41 4.19
CA ALA A 37 6.80 -10.91 3.12
C ALA A 37 7.52 -11.94 2.24
N THR A 38 8.75 -11.65 1.82
CA THR A 38 9.60 -12.56 1.04
C THR A 38 9.93 -13.84 1.82
N PHE A 39 10.25 -13.70 3.12
CA PHE A 39 10.47 -14.85 3.99
C PHE A 39 9.21 -15.73 4.07
N LYS A 40 8.03 -15.13 4.24
CA LYS A 40 6.76 -15.85 4.27
C LYS A 40 6.47 -16.55 2.94
N LEU A 41 6.65 -15.86 1.81
CA LEU A 41 6.47 -16.44 0.49
C LEU A 41 7.37 -17.67 0.26
N ASN A 42 8.62 -17.62 0.72
CA ASN A 42 9.58 -18.71 0.57
C ASN A 42 9.40 -19.84 1.60
N SER A 43 8.79 -19.55 2.76
CA SER A 43 8.55 -20.54 3.82
C SER A 43 7.24 -21.33 3.64
N ILE A 44 6.34 -20.86 2.78
CA ILE A 44 5.12 -21.61 2.46
C ILE A 44 5.48 -22.86 1.66
N PHE A 45 4.85 -23.99 1.99
CA PHE A 45 5.11 -25.26 1.31
C PHE A 45 4.97 -25.19 -0.21
N LEU A 46 4.08 -24.32 -0.72
CA LEU A 46 3.86 -24.04 -2.14
C LEU A 46 4.57 -22.74 -2.62
N GLY A 47 5.57 -22.26 -1.89
CA GLY A 47 6.33 -21.05 -2.24
C GLY A 47 7.05 -21.12 -3.58
N THR A 48 7.48 -19.96 -4.11
CA THR A 48 8.11 -19.83 -5.45
C THR A 48 9.35 -20.70 -5.62
N ASN A 49 10.11 -20.91 -4.55
CA ASN A 49 11.34 -21.70 -4.55
C ASN A 49 11.12 -23.16 -4.12
N ASN A 50 9.87 -23.59 -4.05
CA ASN A 50 9.58 -24.97 -3.65
C ASN A 50 9.91 -25.93 -4.80
N LYS A 51 10.94 -26.76 -4.58
CA LYS A 51 11.43 -27.74 -5.55
C LYS A 51 10.36 -28.78 -5.91
N ALA A 52 9.51 -29.15 -4.95
CA ALA A 52 8.43 -30.12 -5.18
C ALA A 52 7.39 -29.59 -6.18
N MET A 53 7.02 -28.30 -6.06
CA MET A 53 6.10 -27.67 -7.03
C MET A 53 6.71 -27.56 -8.42
N ALA A 54 7.97 -27.18 -8.53
CA ALA A 54 8.69 -27.11 -9.80
C ALA A 54 8.75 -28.49 -10.49
N CYS A 55 9.00 -29.54 -9.70
CA CYS A 55 8.98 -30.92 -10.19
C CYS A 55 7.57 -31.33 -10.66
N PHE A 56 6.54 -31.00 -9.86
CA PHE A 56 5.15 -31.30 -10.20
C PHE A 56 4.70 -30.60 -11.49
N GLU A 57 5.10 -29.35 -11.71
CA GLU A 57 4.84 -28.65 -12.97
C GLU A 57 5.48 -29.34 -14.18
N LYS A 58 6.74 -29.83 -14.04
CA LYS A 58 7.41 -30.59 -15.07
C LYS A 58 6.70 -31.91 -15.36
N LEU A 59 6.29 -32.63 -14.30
CA LEU A 59 5.53 -33.86 -14.43
C LEU A 59 4.21 -33.62 -15.17
N ASN A 60 3.46 -32.60 -14.78
CA ASN A 60 2.18 -32.25 -15.42
C ASN A 60 2.36 -31.93 -16.91
N LYS A 61 3.36 -31.12 -17.28
CA LYS A 61 3.69 -30.84 -18.69
C LYS A 61 4.03 -32.10 -19.46
N THR A 62 4.74 -33.04 -18.87
CA THR A 62 5.13 -34.30 -19.51
C THR A 62 3.90 -35.22 -19.71
N VAL A 63 3.00 -35.30 -18.73
CA VAL A 63 1.73 -36.02 -18.82
C VAL A 63 0.83 -35.43 -19.90
N LEU A 64 0.70 -34.09 -19.94
CA LEU A 64 -0.06 -33.42 -21.00
C LEU A 64 0.52 -33.69 -22.39
N ARG A 65 1.85 -33.72 -22.52
CA ARG A 65 2.53 -34.07 -23.78
C ARG A 65 2.18 -35.51 -24.20
N LYS A 66 2.23 -36.50 -23.30
CA LYS A 66 1.79 -37.88 -23.56
C LYS A 66 0.33 -37.94 -24.04
N THR A 67 -0.54 -37.20 -23.38
CA THR A 67 -1.97 -37.13 -23.74
C THR A 67 -2.17 -36.53 -25.14
N SER A 68 -1.41 -35.49 -25.49
CA SER A 68 -1.46 -34.88 -26.83
C SER A 68 -0.91 -35.79 -27.90
N MET A 69 0.13 -36.58 -27.62
CA MET A 69 0.67 -37.58 -28.55
C MET A 69 -0.36 -38.65 -28.87
N ASN A 70 -1.09 -39.11 -27.87
CA ASN A 70 -2.16 -40.14 -28.06
C ASN A 70 -3.37 -39.62 -28.85
N LYS A 71 -3.60 -38.31 -28.88
CA LYS A 71 -4.71 -37.64 -29.59
C LYS A 71 -4.32 -37.13 -30.98
N SER A 72 -3.05 -37.15 -31.33
CA SER A 72 -2.57 -36.59 -32.60
C SER A 72 -2.74 -37.63 -33.74
N TYR A 73 -3.63 -37.34 -34.65
CA TYR A 73 -3.78 -38.07 -35.91
C TYR A 73 -2.78 -37.60 -36.99
N ALA A 74 -2.08 -36.50 -36.77
CA ALA A 74 -1.24 -35.84 -37.75
C ALA A 74 0.20 -36.41 -37.83
N ARG A 75 0.67 -37.10 -36.80
CA ARG A 75 2.02 -37.68 -36.72
C ARG A 75 1.95 -39.03 -35.98
N ALA A 76 2.45 -40.10 -36.64
CA ALA A 76 2.67 -41.35 -35.95
C ALA A 76 3.95 -41.26 -35.10
N TYR A 77 3.83 -41.42 -33.80
CA TYR A 77 4.96 -41.50 -32.88
C TYR A 77 5.48 -42.93 -32.83
N THR A 78 6.80 -43.08 -32.76
CA THR A 78 7.44 -44.38 -32.63
C THR A 78 7.24 -44.96 -31.24
N GLU A 79 7.28 -46.28 -31.11
CA GLU A 79 7.19 -46.95 -29.81
C GLU A 79 8.32 -46.55 -28.88
N ALA A 80 9.49 -46.25 -29.41
CA ALA A 80 10.63 -45.71 -28.63
C ALA A 80 10.30 -44.34 -27.99
N GLU A 81 9.68 -43.42 -28.75
CA GLU A 81 9.28 -42.09 -28.22
C GLU A 81 8.18 -42.22 -27.14
N LYS A 82 7.30 -43.17 -27.24
CA LYS A 82 6.28 -43.43 -26.23
C LYS A 82 6.90 -43.97 -24.94
N THR A 83 7.81 -44.95 -25.07
CA THR A 83 8.53 -45.56 -23.95
C THR A 83 9.36 -44.54 -23.21
N GLU A 84 10.09 -43.66 -23.91
CA GLU A 84 10.90 -42.61 -23.32
C GLU A 84 10.06 -41.64 -22.46
N ILE A 85 8.88 -41.25 -22.95
CA ILE A 85 7.98 -40.36 -22.19
C ILE A 85 7.41 -41.08 -20.97
N GLU A 86 7.11 -42.36 -21.06
CA GLU A 86 6.63 -43.14 -19.92
C GLU A 86 7.67 -43.32 -18.83
N GLU A 87 8.92 -43.59 -19.22
CA GLU A 87 10.04 -43.63 -18.27
C GLU A 87 10.25 -42.31 -17.59
N LYS A 88 10.25 -41.21 -18.35
CA LYS A 88 10.37 -39.86 -17.80
C LYS A 88 9.25 -39.49 -16.85
N ILE A 89 8.02 -39.91 -17.10
CA ILE A 89 6.88 -39.72 -16.18
C ILE A 89 7.14 -40.52 -14.89
N LYS A 90 7.64 -41.75 -14.96
CA LYS A 90 7.96 -42.54 -13.78
C LYS A 90 9.07 -41.91 -12.93
N GLU A 91 10.14 -41.42 -13.56
CA GLU A 91 11.23 -40.71 -12.87
C GLU A 91 10.74 -39.43 -12.17
N LEU A 92 10.02 -38.59 -12.90
CA LEU A 92 9.50 -37.35 -12.33
C LEU A 92 8.46 -37.62 -11.22
N SER A 93 7.66 -38.67 -11.34
CA SER A 93 6.71 -39.06 -10.29
C SER A 93 7.42 -39.46 -9.00
N LYS A 94 8.51 -40.24 -9.13
CA LYS A 94 9.32 -40.63 -7.98
C LYS A 94 9.99 -39.40 -7.35
N GLU A 95 10.63 -38.55 -8.17
CA GLU A 95 11.26 -37.31 -7.69
C GLU A 95 10.25 -36.40 -6.96
N CYS A 96 9.04 -36.26 -7.49
CA CYS A 96 7.99 -35.50 -6.83
C CYS A 96 7.62 -36.06 -5.45
N ILE A 97 7.48 -37.39 -5.34
CA ILE A 97 7.15 -38.04 -4.07
C ILE A 97 8.26 -37.79 -3.05
N ASP A 98 9.52 -37.96 -3.46
CA ASP A 98 10.68 -37.77 -2.60
C ASP A 98 10.75 -36.31 -2.08
N LEU A 99 10.60 -35.32 -2.98
CA LEU A 99 10.59 -33.90 -2.65
C LEU A 99 9.42 -33.49 -1.74
N TYR A 100 8.21 -34.04 -1.97
CA TYR A 100 7.07 -33.81 -1.10
C TYR A 100 7.29 -34.42 0.27
N THR A 101 7.83 -35.64 0.33
CA THR A 101 8.15 -36.32 1.59
C THR A 101 9.21 -35.54 2.37
N GLU A 102 10.25 -35.06 1.70
CA GLU A 102 11.26 -34.20 2.32
C GLU A 102 10.61 -32.91 2.84
N GLY A 103 9.75 -32.27 2.04
CA GLY A 103 9.03 -31.07 2.44
C GLY A 103 8.18 -31.27 3.69
N ILE A 104 7.44 -32.39 3.75
CA ILE A 104 6.59 -32.75 4.91
C ILE A 104 7.47 -33.02 6.16
N ASN A 105 8.55 -33.75 6.01
CA ASN A 105 9.43 -34.09 7.12
C ASN A 105 10.18 -32.87 7.68
N ASN A 106 10.36 -31.84 6.87
CA ASN A 106 11.01 -30.58 7.26
C ASN A 106 10.04 -29.56 7.90
N LEU A 107 8.75 -29.90 8.04
CA LEU A 107 7.79 -29.06 8.75
C LEU A 107 8.16 -28.97 10.24
N LYS A 108 8.50 -27.78 10.72
CA LYS A 108 8.99 -27.57 12.08
C LYS A 108 7.89 -27.11 13.04
N THR A 109 6.96 -26.30 12.56
CA THR A 109 5.99 -25.61 13.42
C THR A 109 4.53 -25.85 13.02
N GLY A 110 4.27 -26.38 11.83
CA GLY A 110 2.94 -26.44 11.22
C GLY A 110 2.39 -25.08 10.79
N ALA A 111 3.11 -23.99 11.10
CA ALA A 111 2.70 -22.65 10.71
C ALA A 111 2.75 -22.47 9.18
N GLU A 112 3.62 -23.21 8.52
CA GLU A 112 3.78 -23.23 7.07
C GLU A 112 2.50 -23.63 6.35
N PHE A 113 1.77 -24.63 6.88
CA PHE A 113 0.46 -25.01 6.38
C PHE A 113 -0.64 -24.02 6.74
N SER A 114 -0.60 -23.51 7.98
CA SER A 114 -1.56 -22.50 8.46
C SER A 114 -1.48 -21.23 7.62
N ASP A 115 -0.28 -20.82 7.25
CA ASP A 115 -0.06 -19.64 6.39
C ASP A 115 -0.63 -19.87 4.98
N LEU A 116 -0.47 -21.07 4.40
CA LEU A 116 -1.07 -21.41 3.12
C LEU A 116 -2.60 -21.30 3.15
N MET A 117 -3.23 -21.88 4.16
CA MET A 117 -4.69 -21.82 4.31
C MET A 117 -5.19 -20.39 4.58
N LYS A 118 -4.40 -19.57 5.28
CA LYS A 118 -4.76 -18.21 5.64
C LYS A 118 -4.71 -17.24 4.46
N TYR A 119 -3.79 -17.45 3.53
CA TYR A 119 -3.55 -16.52 2.41
C TYR A 119 -4.13 -17.01 1.07
N ASP A 120 -4.97 -18.05 1.09
CA ASP A 120 -5.69 -18.64 -0.01
C ASP A 120 -4.81 -19.14 -1.18
N SER A 121 -3.78 -18.40 -1.56
CA SER A 121 -2.88 -18.81 -2.62
C SER A 121 -1.50 -18.15 -2.54
N LYS A 122 -0.51 -18.82 -3.11
CA LYS A 122 0.84 -18.30 -3.38
C LYS A 122 0.80 -17.00 -4.19
N ASP A 123 -0.13 -16.89 -5.13
CA ASP A 123 -0.21 -15.75 -6.04
C ASP A 123 -0.61 -14.47 -5.32
N VAL A 124 -1.45 -14.56 -4.29
CA VAL A 124 -1.79 -13.41 -3.43
C VAL A 124 -0.55 -12.89 -2.72
N LEU A 125 0.24 -13.78 -2.09
CA LEU A 125 1.48 -13.37 -1.42
C LEU A 125 2.52 -12.83 -2.39
N LYS A 126 2.64 -13.44 -3.58
CA LYS A 126 3.53 -12.94 -4.64
C LYS A 126 3.13 -11.53 -5.06
N SER A 127 1.85 -11.28 -5.30
CA SER A 127 1.33 -9.95 -5.62
C SER A 127 1.61 -8.93 -4.51
N VAL A 128 1.50 -9.33 -3.24
CA VAL A 128 1.86 -8.45 -2.10
C VAL A 128 3.36 -8.13 -2.11
N CYS A 129 4.23 -9.13 -2.32
CA CYS A 129 5.68 -8.91 -2.41
C CYS A 129 6.02 -7.96 -3.54
N GLU A 130 5.48 -8.17 -4.75
CA GLU A 130 5.70 -7.29 -5.91
C GLU A 130 5.25 -5.84 -5.64
N ARG A 131 4.11 -5.65 -4.97
CA ARG A 131 3.64 -4.31 -4.57
C ARG A 131 4.59 -3.64 -3.57
N ILE A 132 5.10 -4.38 -2.58
CA ILE A 132 6.06 -3.87 -1.61
C ILE A 132 7.39 -3.52 -2.30
N GLU A 133 7.87 -4.36 -3.21
CA GLU A 133 9.06 -4.09 -4.02
C GLU A 133 8.91 -2.82 -4.86
N ASN A 134 7.74 -2.65 -5.50
CA ASN A 134 7.44 -1.43 -6.26
C ASN A 134 7.42 -0.18 -5.36
N LEU A 135 6.82 -0.25 -4.18
CA LEU A 135 6.85 0.85 -3.21
C LEU A 135 8.28 1.18 -2.75
N THR A 136 9.11 0.16 -2.58
CA THR A 136 10.52 0.34 -2.21
C THR A 136 11.32 0.98 -3.36
N ALA A 137 11.06 0.57 -4.60
CA ALA A 137 11.71 1.10 -5.79
C ALA A 137 11.41 2.59 -6.05
N ILE A 138 10.24 3.07 -5.67
CA ILE A 138 9.87 4.50 -5.75
C ILE A 138 10.84 5.38 -4.93
N GLY A 139 11.41 4.85 -3.82
CA GLY A 139 12.46 5.51 -3.05
C GLY A 139 12.01 6.71 -2.19
N ILE A 140 10.71 6.99 -2.10
CA ILE A 140 10.17 8.05 -1.22
C ILE A 140 10.06 7.59 0.24
N PHE A 141 9.98 6.28 0.48
CA PHE A 141 9.89 5.69 1.83
C PHE A 141 11.29 5.41 2.37
N LYS A 142 11.84 6.37 3.10
CA LYS A 142 13.17 6.24 3.74
C LYS A 142 13.02 6.10 5.24
N SER A 143 13.93 5.35 5.87
CA SER A 143 13.99 5.22 7.33
C SER A 143 14.52 6.48 8.02
N THR A 144 15.16 7.37 7.27
CA THR A 144 15.64 8.64 7.79
C THR A 144 14.56 9.70 7.67
N PRO A 145 14.31 10.47 8.74
CA PRO A 145 13.36 11.58 8.66
C PRO A 145 13.81 12.60 7.61
N PRO A 146 12.88 13.37 7.03
CA PRO A 146 13.22 14.48 6.16
C PRO A 146 14.18 15.45 6.87
N PRO A 147 15.12 16.08 6.15
CA PRO A 147 16.12 16.98 6.72
C PRO A 147 15.53 18.35 7.07
N PHE A 148 14.39 18.37 7.78
CA PHE A 148 13.78 19.58 8.26
C PHE A 148 14.44 20.03 9.57
N ASP A 149 14.77 21.31 9.67
CA ASP A 149 15.16 21.90 10.93
C ASP A 149 13.93 22.03 11.83
N ASN A 150 13.96 21.38 12.98
CA ASN A 150 12.88 21.43 13.98
C ASN A 150 12.66 22.83 14.58
N LYS A 151 13.57 23.78 14.34
CA LYS A 151 13.40 25.18 14.75
C LYS A 151 12.48 25.95 13.81
N ASN A 152 12.25 25.46 12.60
CA ASN A 152 11.37 26.10 11.64
C ASN A 152 9.92 25.71 11.87
N ASN A 153 9.05 26.72 11.85
CA ASN A 153 7.59 26.51 12.02
C ASN A 153 6.86 26.25 10.70
N ILE A 154 7.54 26.40 9.56
CA ILE A 154 6.96 26.21 8.21
C ILE A 154 7.84 25.24 7.44
N TRP A 155 7.23 24.17 6.98
CA TRP A 155 7.86 23.15 6.14
C TRP A 155 7.13 23.07 4.80
N ARG A 156 7.90 23.16 3.72
CA ARG A 156 7.37 23.02 2.37
C ARG A 156 7.90 21.75 1.72
N TYR A 157 6.98 20.89 1.31
CA TYR A 157 7.30 19.69 0.54
C TYR A 157 7.22 20.01 -0.95
N ASP A 158 8.35 19.99 -1.65
CA ASP A 158 8.37 20.11 -3.09
C ASP A 158 8.28 18.73 -3.72
N ILE A 159 7.10 18.42 -4.23
CA ILE A 159 6.77 17.11 -4.82
C ILE A 159 6.65 17.16 -6.35
N LYS A 160 7.18 18.22 -6.99
CA LYS A 160 7.05 18.40 -8.44
C LYS A 160 7.67 17.26 -9.25
N ALA A 161 8.79 16.72 -8.77
CA ALA A 161 9.52 15.65 -9.43
C ALA A 161 8.81 14.28 -9.39
N LEU A 162 7.81 14.12 -8.53
CA LEU A 162 7.06 12.87 -8.40
C LEU A 162 6.01 12.74 -9.52
N SER A 163 5.78 11.51 -9.99
CA SER A 163 4.64 11.18 -10.84
C SER A 163 3.31 11.43 -10.12
N MET A 164 2.20 11.41 -10.83
CA MET A 164 0.88 11.68 -10.24
C MET A 164 0.52 10.67 -9.14
N ASP A 165 0.77 9.40 -9.37
CA ASP A 165 0.46 8.34 -8.42
C ASP A 165 1.37 8.40 -7.18
N GLU A 166 2.64 8.71 -7.37
CA GLU A 166 3.59 8.94 -6.28
C GLU A 166 3.21 10.14 -5.42
N LYS A 167 2.75 11.25 -6.05
CA LYS A 167 2.22 12.42 -5.33
C LYS A 167 1.04 12.06 -4.45
N LYS A 168 0.05 11.35 -5.00
CA LYS A 168 -1.13 10.90 -4.25
C LYS A 168 -0.73 10.01 -3.08
N LEU A 169 0.14 9.05 -3.32
CA LEU A 169 0.61 8.12 -2.30
C LEU A 169 1.35 8.86 -1.19
N PHE A 170 2.31 9.72 -1.55
CA PHE A 170 3.10 10.49 -0.59
C PHE A 170 2.23 11.40 0.27
N VAL A 171 1.32 12.16 -0.35
CA VAL A 171 0.44 13.10 0.37
C VAL A 171 -0.51 12.35 1.29
N ASN A 172 -1.11 11.24 0.86
CA ASN A 172 -1.99 10.44 1.70
C ASN A 172 -1.28 9.94 2.95
N PHE A 173 -0.10 9.33 2.80
CA PHE A 173 0.68 8.85 3.96
C PHE A 173 1.10 9.99 4.90
N LEU A 174 1.51 11.13 4.33
CA LEU A 174 1.90 12.29 5.13
C LEU A 174 0.71 12.84 5.93
N LEU A 175 -0.45 12.94 5.31
CA LEU A 175 -1.68 13.40 5.97
C LEU A 175 -2.11 12.43 7.07
N GLU A 176 -2.06 11.13 6.83
CA GLU A 176 -2.36 10.11 7.84
C GLU A 176 -1.41 10.21 9.03
N ASP A 177 -0.09 10.32 8.79
CA ASP A 177 0.90 10.45 9.86
C ASP A 177 0.66 11.71 10.70
N ILE A 178 0.43 12.88 10.05
CA ILE A 178 0.12 14.13 10.74
C ILE A 178 -1.16 13.99 11.56
N PHE A 179 -2.20 13.40 11.01
CA PHE A 179 -3.46 13.21 11.70
C PHE A 179 -3.35 12.25 12.88
N MET A 180 -2.64 11.15 12.74
CA MET A 180 -2.39 10.20 13.83
C MET A 180 -1.58 10.85 14.96
N ARG A 181 -0.55 11.62 14.64
CA ARG A 181 0.20 12.41 15.64
C ARG A 181 -0.69 13.44 16.33
N SER A 182 -1.59 14.08 15.61
CA SER A 182 -2.54 15.02 16.17
C SER A 182 -3.53 14.35 17.13
N LYS A 183 -4.03 13.17 16.78
CA LYS A 183 -4.86 12.33 17.67
C LYS A 183 -4.11 11.93 18.95
N ALA A 184 -2.84 11.55 18.81
CA ALA A 184 -2.00 11.16 19.95
C ALA A 184 -1.75 12.33 20.93
N ARG A 185 -1.75 13.58 20.45
CA ARG A 185 -1.69 14.79 21.30
C ARG A 185 -2.97 15.01 22.11
N GLY A 186 -4.07 14.40 21.75
CA GLY A 186 -5.38 14.58 22.39
C GLY A 186 -6.08 15.90 22.01
N VAL A 187 -7.16 16.20 22.72
CA VAL A 187 -7.99 17.39 22.45
C VAL A 187 -7.23 18.68 22.74
N GLN A 188 -7.32 19.65 21.85
CA GLN A 188 -6.62 20.95 21.93
C GLN A 188 -7.63 22.10 21.93
N SER A 189 -7.33 23.17 22.67
CA SER A 189 -8.14 24.39 22.75
C SER A 189 -7.96 25.34 21.56
N GLY A 190 -6.96 25.12 20.71
CA GLY A 190 -6.65 25.97 19.56
C GLY A 190 -5.85 25.24 18.50
N ILE A 191 -5.60 25.91 17.37
CA ILE A 191 -4.82 25.37 16.26
C ILE A 191 -3.36 25.22 16.71
N LYS A 192 -2.81 24.03 16.54
CA LYS A 192 -1.41 23.66 16.81
C LYS A 192 -0.63 23.42 15.53
N GLU A 193 -1.31 22.93 14.50
CA GLU A 193 -0.71 22.56 13.23
C GLU A 193 -1.67 22.90 12.11
N MET A 194 -1.15 23.43 11.00
CA MET A 194 -1.93 23.77 9.82
C MET A 194 -1.32 23.11 8.59
N ILE A 195 -2.15 22.41 7.83
CA ILE A 195 -1.79 21.82 6.55
C ILE A 195 -2.35 22.72 5.46
N VAL A 196 -1.51 23.05 4.47
CA VAL A 196 -1.92 23.77 3.27
C VAL A 196 -1.67 22.86 2.07
N LEU A 197 -2.74 22.51 1.36
CA LEU A 197 -2.70 21.74 0.12
C LEU A 197 -3.02 22.66 -1.05
N ASP A 198 -2.02 22.92 -1.86
CA ASP A 198 -2.22 23.55 -3.16
C ASP A 198 -2.65 22.49 -4.17
N GLU A 199 -3.49 22.88 -5.15
CA GLU A 199 -4.11 21.96 -6.12
C GLU A 199 -4.74 20.72 -5.46
N ALA A 200 -5.45 20.93 -4.37
CA ALA A 200 -5.98 19.85 -3.51
C ALA A 200 -6.84 18.84 -4.26
N HIS A 201 -7.42 19.23 -5.39
CA HIS A 201 -8.23 18.35 -6.25
C HIS A 201 -7.47 17.12 -6.76
N ILE A 202 -6.14 17.20 -6.87
CA ILE A 202 -5.29 16.07 -7.27
C ILE A 202 -5.40 14.91 -6.27
N PHE A 203 -5.56 15.23 -4.97
CA PHE A 203 -5.54 14.28 -3.86
C PHE A 203 -6.93 13.91 -3.36
N PHE A 204 -7.95 14.57 -3.92
CA PHE A 204 -9.33 14.40 -3.50
C PHE A 204 -10.00 13.26 -4.28
N ASN A 205 -10.82 12.47 -3.60
CA ASN A 205 -11.76 11.54 -4.22
C ASN A 205 -13.07 11.55 -3.42
N ASP A 206 -14.14 10.98 -3.99
CA ASP A 206 -15.46 10.94 -3.37
C ASP A 206 -15.60 9.87 -2.27
N ASP A 207 -14.50 9.15 -1.94
CA ASP A 207 -14.49 8.17 -0.85
C ASP A 207 -14.62 8.88 0.50
N PRO A 208 -15.67 8.59 1.29
CA PRO A 208 -15.83 9.14 2.63
C PRO A 208 -14.66 8.85 3.59
N GLU A 209 -13.94 7.76 3.36
CA GLU A 209 -12.76 7.34 4.13
C GLU A 209 -11.47 8.01 3.64
N ASN A 210 -11.51 8.77 2.55
CA ASN A 210 -10.36 9.56 2.11
C ASN A 210 -9.86 10.44 3.26
N ILE A 211 -8.55 10.43 3.49
CA ILE A 211 -7.92 11.11 4.63
C ILE A 211 -8.25 12.61 4.68
N ILE A 212 -8.41 13.28 3.54
CA ILE A 212 -8.79 14.70 3.47
C ILE A 212 -10.20 14.90 4.03
N ASN A 213 -11.15 14.03 3.67
CA ASN A 213 -12.52 14.05 4.18
C ASN A 213 -12.56 13.81 5.71
N VAL A 214 -11.77 12.85 6.18
CA VAL A 214 -11.66 12.52 7.60
C VAL A 214 -11.09 13.71 8.39
N ILE A 215 -10.00 14.31 7.91
CA ILE A 215 -9.37 15.49 8.52
C ILE A 215 -10.38 16.66 8.58
N ALA A 216 -11.09 16.94 7.48
CA ALA A 216 -12.06 18.03 7.43
C ALA A 216 -13.18 17.89 8.46
N LYS A 217 -13.58 16.65 8.78
CA LYS A 217 -14.65 16.35 9.75
C LYS A 217 -14.16 16.32 11.19
N GLU A 218 -12.97 15.80 11.45
CA GLU A 218 -12.55 15.41 12.80
C GLU A 218 -11.36 16.19 13.37
N ALA A 219 -10.50 16.76 12.53
CA ALA A 219 -9.19 17.23 12.96
C ALA A 219 -9.21 18.46 13.87
N ARG A 220 -10.26 19.28 13.78
CA ARG A 220 -10.41 20.52 14.59
C ARG A 220 -10.25 20.26 16.09
N LYS A 221 -10.83 19.20 16.61
CA LYS A 221 -10.75 18.87 18.04
C LYS A 221 -9.34 18.51 18.51
N PHE A 222 -8.45 18.13 17.59
CA PHE A 222 -7.06 17.79 17.85
C PHE A 222 -6.08 18.96 17.53
N GLY A 223 -6.61 20.15 17.28
CA GLY A 223 -5.83 21.32 16.96
C GLY A 223 -5.19 21.30 15.58
N LEU A 224 -5.68 20.48 14.66
CA LEU A 224 -5.23 20.41 13.28
C LEU A 224 -6.19 21.18 12.37
N SER A 225 -5.65 22.08 11.54
CA SER A 225 -6.39 22.82 10.52
C SER A 225 -5.95 22.41 9.13
N LEU A 226 -6.89 22.37 8.19
CA LEU A 226 -6.65 22.03 6.79
C LEU A 226 -7.11 23.19 5.91
N VAL A 227 -6.23 23.66 5.03
CA VAL A 227 -6.53 24.63 3.98
C VAL A 227 -6.32 23.95 2.63
N CYS A 228 -7.35 23.93 1.80
CA CYS A 228 -7.30 23.37 0.46
C CYS A 228 -7.52 24.48 -0.57
N ALA A 229 -6.60 24.62 -1.52
CA ALA A 229 -6.74 25.48 -2.68
C ALA A 229 -7.09 24.64 -3.92
N SER A 230 -7.98 25.16 -4.75
CA SER A 230 -8.38 24.53 -6.02
C SER A 230 -8.98 25.58 -6.96
N GLN A 231 -8.92 25.30 -8.24
CA GLN A 231 -9.42 26.22 -9.30
C GLN A 231 -10.94 26.16 -9.47
N SER A 232 -11.60 25.10 -9.00
CA SER A 232 -13.06 24.94 -9.11
C SER A 232 -13.64 24.26 -7.88
N PRO A 233 -14.81 24.69 -7.39
CA PRO A 233 -15.53 24.01 -6.32
C PRO A 233 -16.10 22.65 -6.76
N GLU A 234 -16.14 22.37 -8.06
CA GLU A 234 -16.60 21.09 -8.59
C GLU A 234 -15.73 19.92 -8.15
N HIS A 235 -14.45 20.18 -7.95
CA HIS A 235 -13.47 19.20 -7.53
C HIS A 235 -13.71 18.62 -6.13
N PHE A 236 -14.55 19.27 -5.33
CA PHE A 236 -14.84 18.85 -3.96
C PHE A 236 -16.25 18.26 -3.84
N SER A 237 -16.40 17.22 -3.03
CA SER A 237 -17.71 16.66 -2.71
C SER A 237 -18.58 17.66 -1.93
N SER A 238 -19.89 17.51 -2.01
CA SER A 238 -20.83 18.33 -1.23
C SER A 238 -20.62 18.16 0.27
N ASP A 239 -20.25 16.96 0.71
CA ASP A 239 -19.94 16.64 2.12
C ASP A 239 -18.72 17.39 2.61
N PHE A 240 -17.65 17.42 1.81
CA PHE A 240 -16.45 18.19 2.13
C PHE A 240 -16.77 19.67 2.24
N ILE A 241 -17.42 20.26 1.22
CA ILE A 241 -17.82 21.67 1.20
C ILE A 241 -18.71 21.99 2.40
N GLY A 242 -19.61 21.06 2.78
CA GLY A 242 -20.47 21.18 3.95
C GLY A 242 -19.71 21.14 5.28
N SER A 243 -18.57 20.48 5.34
CA SER A 243 -17.72 20.36 6.53
C SER A 243 -16.79 21.56 6.73
N VAL A 244 -16.48 22.29 5.66
CA VAL A 244 -15.57 23.46 5.69
C VAL A 244 -16.25 24.64 6.39
N GLY A 245 -15.56 25.21 7.38
CA GLY A 245 -16.04 26.38 8.14
C GLY A 245 -15.86 27.72 7.41
N THR A 246 -14.82 27.85 6.62
CA THR A 246 -14.51 29.09 5.88
C THR A 246 -14.21 28.79 4.42
N LYS A 247 -14.83 29.51 3.52
CA LYS A 247 -14.59 29.44 2.08
C LYS A 247 -14.14 30.80 1.59
N VAL A 248 -13.03 30.84 0.89
CA VAL A 248 -12.42 32.06 0.31
C VAL A 248 -12.43 31.92 -1.21
N ILE A 249 -13.02 32.89 -1.90
CA ILE A 249 -13.09 32.93 -3.35
C ILE A 249 -12.32 34.15 -3.83
N LEU A 250 -11.22 33.89 -4.56
CA LEU A 250 -10.28 34.90 -5.01
C LEU A 250 -10.59 35.43 -6.42
N GLY A 251 -11.39 34.70 -7.16
CA GLY A 251 -11.79 34.98 -8.54
C GLY A 251 -12.01 33.67 -9.25
N LEU A 252 -13.02 33.64 -10.09
CA LEU A 252 -13.41 32.45 -10.85
C LEU A 252 -13.74 32.84 -12.26
N ASP A 253 -13.42 31.99 -13.22
CA ASP A 253 -13.90 32.11 -14.57
C ASP A 253 -15.42 32.04 -14.60
N GLN A 254 -16.05 32.85 -15.51
CA GLN A 254 -17.50 32.88 -15.62
C GLN A 254 -18.13 31.54 -15.97
N THR A 255 -17.39 30.67 -16.65
CA THR A 255 -17.82 29.31 -17.01
C THR A 255 -18.13 28.43 -15.77
N VAL A 256 -17.51 28.71 -14.61
CA VAL A 256 -17.74 27.96 -13.39
C VAL A 256 -18.69 28.65 -12.39
N TRP A 257 -19.26 29.81 -12.72
CA TRP A 257 -20.13 30.55 -11.81
C TRP A 257 -21.40 29.79 -11.47
N ASP A 258 -22.06 29.15 -12.45
CA ASP A 258 -23.30 28.38 -12.20
C ASP A 258 -23.09 27.22 -11.22
N ILE A 259 -21.93 26.53 -11.32
CA ILE A 259 -21.54 25.46 -10.43
C ILE A 259 -21.22 26.02 -9.05
N THR A 260 -20.54 27.17 -9.00
CA THR A 260 -20.18 27.85 -7.77
C THR A 260 -21.42 28.32 -7.00
N GLU A 261 -22.36 28.96 -7.67
CA GLU A 261 -23.63 29.38 -7.08
C GLU A 261 -24.36 28.18 -6.46
N ARG A 262 -24.50 27.10 -7.21
CA ARG A 262 -25.23 25.92 -6.77
C ARG A 262 -24.51 25.19 -5.62
N LYS A 263 -23.20 24.98 -5.71
CA LYS A 263 -22.43 24.22 -4.71
C LYS A 263 -22.14 25.02 -3.44
N LEU A 264 -21.79 26.29 -3.57
CA LEU A 264 -21.42 27.13 -2.43
C LEU A 264 -22.60 27.95 -1.90
N LYS A 265 -23.76 27.97 -2.60
CA LYS A 265 -24.94 28.77 -2.30
C LYS A 265 -24.61 30.26 -2.20
N ILE A 266 -23.85 30.76 -3.15
CA ILE A 266 -23.41 32.15 -3.27
C ILE A 266 -24.07 32.74 -4.50
N ASN A 267 -24.71 33.91 -4.33
CA ASN A 267 -25.39 34.60 -5.43
C ASN A 267 -24.38 35.06 -6.52
N LYS A 268 -24.69 34.83 -7.79
CA LYS A 268 -23.88 35.30 -8.94
C LYS A 268 -23.49 36.78 -8.84
N LYS A 269 -24.39 37.65 -8.41
CA LYS A 269 -24.08 39.07 -8.19
C LYS A 269 -22.90 39.31 -7.24
N ALA A 270 -22.73 38.44 -6.22
CA ALA A 270 -21.59 38.51 -5.33
C ALA A 270 -20.28 38.13 -6.03
N LEU A 271 -20.33 37.21 -6.97
CA LEU A 271 -19.16 36.81 -7.78
C LEU A 271 -18.71 37.91 -8.73
N GLU A 272 -19.62 38.72 -9.27
CA GLU A 272 -19.34 39.86 -10.14
C GLU A 272 -18.51 40.96 -9.45
N TYR A 273 -18.61 41.09 -8.12
CA TYR A 273 -17.80 42.03 -7.34
C TYR A 273 -16.35 41.59 -7.17
N ILE A 274 -16.04 40.33 -7.46
CA ILE A 274 -14.67 39.83 -7.28
C ILE A 274 -13.82 40.28 -8.46
N THR A 275 -12.86 41.15 -8.17
CA THR A 275 -11.82 41.50 -9.13
C THR A 275 -10.54 40.78 -8.71
N PRO A 276 -10.00 39.86 -9.56
CA PRO A 276 -8.78 39.15 -9.27
C PRO A 276 -7.66 40.09 -8.77
N GLN A 277 -6.95 39.66 -7.74
CA GLN A 277 -5.86 40.40 -7.09
C GLN A 277 -6.24 41.69 -6.35
N LYS A 278 -7.52 42.10 -6.34
CA LYS A 278 -7.97 43.31 -5.65
C LYS A 278 -8.87 43.00 -4.47
N ASN A 279 -9.79 42.11 -4.60
CA ASN A 279 -10.73 41.75 -3.55
C ASN A 279 -11.09 40.27 -3.59
N MET A 280 -11.71 39.78 -2.53
CA MET A 280 -12.12 38.39 -2.38
C MET A 280 -13.47 38.32 -1.70
N LEU A 281 -14.15 37.20 -1.86
CA LEU A 281 -15.36 36.87 -1.11
C LEU A 281 -15.02 35.85 -0.03
N ILE A 282 -15.44 36.11 1.20
CA ILE A 282 -15.24 35.17 2.32
C ILE A 282 -16.63 34.77 2.82
N GLN A 283 -16.90 33.47 2.82
CA GLN A 283 -18.09 32.89 3.42
C GLN A 283 -17.68 32.14 4.69
N ILE A 284 -18.20 32.55 5.82
CA ILE A 284 -17.98 31.92 7.14
C ILE A 284 -19.30 31.23 7.55
N LYS A 285 -19.17 30.00 8.06
CA LYS A 285 -20.30 29.18 8.52
C LYS A 285 -20.54 29.41 10.01
#